data_eef3303bae84a077c5e1cba2c5d6fdce
#
_entry.id   eef3303bae84a077c5e1cba2c5d6fdce
#
_cell.length_a   1.000
_cell.length_b   1.000
_cell.length_c   1.000
_cell.angle_alpha   90.00
_cell.angle_beta   90.00
_cell.angle_gamma   90.00
#
_symmetry.space_group_name_H-M   'P 1'
#
loop_
_entity.id
_entity.type
_entity.pdbx_description
1 polymer ?
#
loop_
_entity_poly.entity_id
_entity_poly.type
_entity_poly.pdbx_seq_one_letter_code
_entity_poly.pdbx_strand_id
1 'polypeptide(L)'
;VLPTYLRKLGISFHIEEQDTYSIVKRVVPEGKTTCGVCSRLRRGILYRVADEIGATKIALGHHREDILETLLLNMFYGGKLKAMPPKLRSDDGKHIVIRPLAYVPEKYLERYALQQDFPIIPCNLCGSQENLQRNAMKALLKDWEKQHPGRVASIFRAVTQVVPSHLLDSKLFDFKNISTGEFADSVPGDRAIDEGFNEPCQPADETLQLIHILA
;
A
#
# COMPACT_ATOMS: atom_id res chain seq x y z
N VAL A 1 -15.94 -17.49 13.48
CA VAL A 1 -15.14 -18.22 12.46
C VAL A 1 -13.66 -18.11 12.76
N LEU A 2 -13.05 -16.90 12.71
CA LEU A 2 -11.59 -16.70 12.91
C LEU A 2 -11.05 -17.26 14.25
N PRO A 3 -11.65 -17.00 15.41
CA PRO A 3 -11.13 -17.53 16.67
C PRO A 3 -11.04 -19.05 16.72
N THR A 4 -12.05 -19.73 16.17
CA THR A 4 -12.06 -21.20 16.12
C THR A 4 -10.99 -21.73 15.18
N TYR A 5 -10.79 -21.07 14.03
CA TYR A 5 -9.75 -21.41 13.07
C TYR A 5 -8.34 -21.23 13.66
N LEU A 6 -8.07 -20.09 14.30
CA LEU A 6 -6.76 -19.80 14.91
C LEU A 6 -6.42 -20.74 16.05
N ARG A 7 -7.41 -21.11 16.90
CA ARG A 7 -7.22 -22.14 17.95
C ARG A 7 -6.85 -23.50 17.36
N LYS A 8 -7.50 -23.89 16.26
CA LYS A 8 -7.19 -25.15 15.56
C LYS A 8 -5.76 -25.20 15.06
N LEU A 9 -5.21 -24.04 14.67
CA LEU A 9 -3.82 -23.91 14.22
C LEU A 9 -2.81 -23.72 15.36
N GLY A 10 -3.26 -23.62 16.62
CA GLY A 10 -2.38 -23.34 17.77
C GLY A 10 -1.80 -21.91 17.77
N ILE A 11 -2.41 -20.98 17.02
CA ILE A 11 -1.94 -19.60 16.92
C ILE A 11 -2.54 -18.79 18.06
N SER A 12 -1.69 -18.13 18.85
CA SER A 12 -2.13 -17.17 19.86
C SER A 12 -2.75 -15.95 19.20
N PHE A 13 -3.87 -15.48 19.72
CA PHE A 13 -4.55 -14.30 19.22
C PHE A 13 -5.21 -13.53 20.36
N HIS A 14 -5.40 -12.22 20.15
CA HIS A 14 -6.15 -11.33 21.01
C HIS A 14 -7.36 -10.79 20.23
N ILE A 15 -8.51 -10.68 20.90
CA ILE A 15 -9.73 -10.08 20.33
C ILE A 15 -9.99 -8.80 21.09
N GLU A 16 -9.99 -7.69 20.37
CA GLU A 16 -10.35 -6.39 20.89
C GLU A 16 -11.73 -6.01 20.37
N GLU A 17 -12.68 -5.80 21.27
CA GLU A 17 -14.04 -5.37 20.95
C GLU A 17 -14.22 -3.89 21.32
N GLN A 18 -14.47 -3.06 20.32
CA GLN A 18 -14.75 -1.65 20.54
C GLN A 18 -15.82 -1.17 19.57
N ASP A 19 -16.83 -0.48 20.09
CA ASP A 19 -17.89 0.13 19.26
C ASP A 19 -17.40 1.38 18.54
N THR A 20 -16.65 1.12 17.46
CA THR A 20 -16.20 2.19 16.56
C THR A 20 -17.31 2.72 15.67
N TYR A 21 -18.37 1.91 15.42
CA TYR A 21 -19.46 2.28 14.53
C TYR A 21 -20.28 3.44 15.10
N SER A 22 -20.67 3.38 16.37
CA SER A 22 -21.40 4.47 17.04
C SER A 22 -20.59 5.75 17.08
N ILE A 23 -19.27 5.67 17.27
CA ILE A 23 -18.38 6.84 17.20
C ILE A 23 -18.41 7.46 15.80
N VAL A 24 -18.24 6.63 14.76
CA VAL A 24 -18.25 7.07 13.36
C VAL A 24 -19.58 7.73 13.01
N LYS A 25 -20.72 7.13 13.36
CA LYS A 25 -22.06 7.67 13.13
C LYS A 25 -22.26 9.04 13.79
N ARG A 26 -21.72 9.24 14.98
CA ARG A 26 -21.83 10.50 15.71
C ARG A 26 -20.96 11.62 15.14
N VAL A 27 -19.78 11.28 14.62
CA VAL A 27 -18.75 12.26 14.22
C VAL A 27 -18.82 12.62 12.73
N VAL A 28 -19.28 11.67 11.90
CA VAL A 28 -19.35 11.88 10.44
C VAL A 28 -20.75 12.30 10.04
N PRO A 29 -20.92 13.48 9.41
CA PRO A 29 -22.21 13.92 8.91
C PRO A 29 -22.78 12.94 7.87
N GLU A 30 -24.11 12.88 7.79
CA GLU A 30 -24.81 12.04 6.83
C GLU A 30 -24.38 12.38 5.38
N GLY A 31 -24.18 11.38 4.54
CA GLY A 31 -23.71 11.54 3.16
C GLY A 31 -22.20 11.75 2.99
N LYS A 32 -21.43 11.84 4.09
CA LYS A 32 -19.96 11.90 4.03
C LYS A 32 -19.30 10.53 4.21
N THR A 33 -18.08 10.39 3.69
CA THR A 33 -17.32 9.12 3.80
C THR A 33 -16.88 8.86 5.24
N THR A 34 -17.16 7.66 5.73
CA THR A 34 -16.84 7.24 7.10
C THR A 34 -15.43 6.63 7.23
N CYS A 35 -14.82 6.23 6.13
CA CYS A 35 -13.59 5.42 6.10
C CYS A 35 -12.38 6.10 6.73
N GLY A 36 -12.24 7.41 6.55
CA GLY A 36 -11.12 8.15 7.14
C GLY A 36 -11.15 8.17 8.67
N VAL A 37 -12.33 8.28 9.27
CA VAL A 37 -12.52 8.23 10.74
C VAL A 37 -12.37 6.78 11.22
N CYS A 38 -13.02 5.82 10.55
CA CYS A 38 -12.94 4.41 10.87
C CYS A 38 -11.48 3.89 10.85
N SER A 39 -10.72 4.23 9.81
CA SER A 39 -9.32 3.80 9.69
C SER A 39 -8.43 4.40 10.78
N ARG A 40 -8.67 5.64 11.20
CA ARG A 40 -7.95 6.26 12.33
C ARG A 40 -8.28 5.60 13.66
N LEU A 41 -9.54 5.31 13.93
CA LEU A 41 -9.95 4.59 15.14
C LEU A 41 -9.32 3.20 15.21
N ARG A 42 -9.42 2.43 14.13
CA ARG A 42 -8.79 1.09 14.05
C ARG A 42 -7.28 1.14 14.26
N ARG A 43 -6.60 2.14 13.71
CA ARG A 43 -5.16 2.35 13.88
C ARG A 43 -4.82 2.68 15.33
N GLY A 44 -5.59 3.57 15.96
CA GLY A 44 -5.43 3.90 17.38
C GLY A 44 -5.58 2.68 18.30
N ILE A 45 -6.54 1.80 18.01
CA ILE A 45 -6.72 0.54 18.74
C ILE A 45 -5.49 -0.36 18.56
N LEU A 46 -4.99 -0.52 17.32
CA LEU A 46 -3.80 -1.32 17.06
C LEU A 46 -2.57 -0.80 17.80
N TYR A 47 -2.38 0.52 17.87
CA TYR A 47 -1.26 1.13 18.60
C TYR A 47 -1.39 0.91 20.11
N ARG A 48 -2.60 1.11 20.67
CA ARG A 48 -2.86 0.84 22.09
C ARG A 48 -2.58 -0.60 22.46
N VAL A 49 -3.13 -1.54 21.71
CA VAL A 49 -2.89 -2.98 21.96
C VAL A 49 -1.40 -3.32 21.80
N ALA A 50 -0.71 -2.76 20.82
CA ALA A 50 0.73 -2.95 20.64
C ALA A 50 1.53 -2.44 21.85
N ASP A 51 1.17 -1.27 22.42
CA ASP A 51 1.76 -0.75 23.66
C ASP A 51 1.51 -1.71 24.84
N GLU A 52 0.27 -2.15 25.02
CA GLU A 52 -0.15 -3.04 26.13
C GLU A 52 0.61 -4.38 26.14
N ILE A 53 0.88 -4.95 24.96
CA ILE A 53 1.61 -6.22 24.83
C ILE A 53 3.13 -6.03 24.65
N GLY A 54 3.63 -4.82 24.70
CA GLY A 54 5.06 -4.51 24.51
C GLY A 54 5.59 -4.78 23.10
N ALA A 55 4.75 -4.73 22.07
CA ALA A 55 5.17 -4.95 20.69
C ALA A 55 5.95 -3.76 20.15
N THR A 56 7.08 -4.00 19.51
CA THR A 56 7.90 -2.97 18.85
C THR A 56 7.54 -2.78 17.37
N LYS A 57 6.87 -3.78 16.79
CA LYS A 57 6.50 -3.80 15.37
C LYS A 57 5.05 -4.20 15.18
N ILE A 58 4.39 -3.59 14.20
CA ILE A 58 3.03 -3.90 13.76
C ILE A 58 3.10 -4.39 12.32
N ALA A 59 2.83 -5.67 12.07
CA ALA A 59 2.80 -6.23 10.73
C ALA A 59 1.39 -6.13 10.14
N LEU A 60 1.27 -5.54 8.95
CA LEU A 60 0.02 -5.41 8.21
C LEU A 60 0.08 -6.24 6.93
N GLY A 61 -1.01 -6.92 6.60
CA GLY A 61 -1.13 -7.82 5.46
C GLY A 61 -1.31 -7.14 4.10
N HIS A 62 -0.96 -5.85 3.94
CA HIS A 62 -1.05 -5.17 2.66
C HIS A 62 -0.08 -5.77 1.64
N HIS A 63 -0.57 -5.97 0.43
CA HIS A 63 0.17 -6.55 -0.70
C HIS A 63 0.40 -5.52 -1.82
N ARG A 64 1.03 -5.96 -2.91
CA ARG A 64 1.45 -5.09 -4.03
C ARG A 64 0.28 -4.26 -4.59
N GLU A 65 -0.86 -4.88 -4.86
CA GLU A 65 -2.02 -4.22 -5.44
C GLU A 65 -2.64 -3.19 -4.48
N ASP A 66 -2.66 -3.43 -3.16
CA ASP A 66 -3.08 -2.43 -2.17
C ASP A 66 -2.24 -1.15 -2.23
N ILE A 67 -0.93 -1.31 -2.45
CA ILE A 67 0.01 -0.19 -2.59
C ILE A 67 -0.33 0.61 -3.84
N LEU A 68 -0.59 -0.06 -4.96
CA LEU A 68 -0.94 0.58 -6.23
C LEU A 68 -2.33 1.22 -6.20
N GLU A 69 -3.32 0.54 -5.63
CA GLU A 69 -4.64 1.13 -5.41
C GLU A 69 -4.55 2.42 -4.59
N THR A 70 -3.72 2.41 -3.54
CA THR A 70 -3.49 3.59 -2.71
C THR A 70 -2.76 4.70 -3.47
N LEU A 71 -1.79 4.37 -4.31
CA LEU A 71 -1.15 5.34 -5.20
C LEU A 71 -2.17 6.00 -6.13
N LEU A 72 -2.96 5.21 -6.85
CA LEU A 72 -3.95 5.71 -7.80
C LEU A 72 -5.04 6.55 -7.11
N LEU A 73 -5.51 6.12 -5.94
CA LEU A 73 -6.45 6.91 -5.14
C LEU A 73 -5.87 8.28 -4.75
N ASN A 74 -4.60 8.31 -4.31
CA ASN A 74 -3.95 9.58 -3.98
C ASN A 74 -3.72 10.45 -5.22
N MET A 75 -3.37 9.86 -6.36
CA MET A 75 -3.18 10.60 -7.61
C MET A 75 -4.49 11.18 -8.15
N PHE A 76 -5.54 10.38 -8.25
CA PHE A 76 -6.79 10.78 -8.92
C PHE A 76 -7.71 11.62 -8.04
N TYR A 77 -7.71 11.37 -6.73
CA TYR A 77 -8.62 12.06 -5.79
C TYR A 77 -7.90 12.95 -4.80
N GLY A 78 -6.61 12.73 -4.56
CA GLY A 78 -5.82 13.48 -3.59
C GLY A 78 -4.81 14.45 -4.19
N GLY A 79 -4.56 14.40 -5.51
CA GLY A 79 -3.56 15.22 -6.18
C GLY A 79 -2.14 15.02 -5.62
N LYS A 80 -1.79 13.79 -5.21
CA LYS A 80 -0.51 13.49 -4.55
C LYS A 80 0.08 12.17 -5.06
N LEU A 81 1.38 12.18 -5.32
CA LEU A 81 2.16 10.95 -5.53
C LEU A 81 2.50 10.34 -4.17
N LYS A 82 1.61 9.50 -3.65
CA LYS A 82 1.75 8.88 -2.33
C LYS A 82 1.19 7.47 -2.35
N ALA A 83 2.03 6.50 -1.96
CA ALA A 83 1.66 5.10 -1.78
C ALA A 83 1.87 4.67 -0.32
N MET A 84 1.93 3.36 -0.07
CA MET A 84 2.25 2.78 1.23
C MET A 84 3.65 2.17 1.18
N PRO A 85 4.64 2.69 1.94
CA PRO A 85 5.97 2.07 1.97
C PRO A 85 5.95 0.73 2.72
N PRO A 86 6.88 -0.19 2.41
CA PRO A 86 6.99 -1.49 3.09
C PRO A 86 7.26 -1.37 4.60
N LYS A 87 7.89 -0.28 5.02
CA LYS A 87 8.26 -0.01 6.40
C LYS A 87 8.15 1.49 6.68
N LEU A 88 7.53 1.84 7.79
CA LEU A 88 7.49 3.23 8.28
C LEU A 88 7.34 3.26 9.80
N ARG A 89 7.63 4.42 10.39
CA ARG A 89 7.33 4.69 11.79
C ARG A 89 5.84 5.00 11.93
N SER A 90 5.20 4.52 13.01
CA SER A 90 3.82 4.85 13.36
C SER A 90 3.63 6.37 13.59
N ASP A 91 2.38 6.84 13.47
CA ASP A 91 2.07 8.27 13.61
C ASP A 91 2.43 8.83 15.00
N ASP A 92 2.38 7.99 16.04
CA ASP A 92 2.79 8.32 17.42
C ASP A 92 4.30 8.15 17.67
N GLY A 93 5.04 7.65 16.69
CA GLY A 93 6.49 7.47 16.76
C GLY A 93 6.98 6.25 17.55
N LYS A 94 6.09 5.48 18.18
CA LYS A 94 6.45 4.41 19.12
C LYS A 94 6.74 3.06 18.44
N HIS A 95 6.07 2.76 17.34
CA HIS A 95 6.14 1.46 16.67
C HIS A 95 6.70 1.56 15.25
N ILE A 96 7.22 0.45 14.77
CA ILE A 96 7.54 0.29 13.35
C ILE A 96 6.41 -0.50 12.68
N VAL A 97 5.74 0.12 11.73
CA VAL A 97 4.75 -0.55 10.87
C VAL A 97 5.48 -1.19 9.70
N ILE A 98 5.27 -2.50 9.50
CA ILE A 98 5.85 -3.26 8.39
C ILE A 98 4.75 -3.90 7.53
N ARG A 99 5.05 -4.11 6.25
CA ARG A 99 4.18 -4.80 5.29
C ARG A 99 4.96 -5.94 4.63
N PRO A 100 5.02 -7.11 5.26
CA PRO A 100 5.82 -8.23 4.76
C PRO A 100 5.43 -8.68 3.36
N LEU A 101 4.16 -8.47 2.97
CA LEU A 101 3.61 -8.86 1.67
C LEU A 101 3.67 -7.74 0.61
N ALA A 102 4.34 -6.61 0.88
CA ALA A 102 4.35 -5.42 0.02
C ALA A 102 4.73 -5.69 -1.44
N TYR A 103 5.58 -6.68 -1.68
CA TYR A 103 6.06 -7.04 -3.01
C TYR A 103 5.32 -8.24 -3.63
N VAL A 104 4.42 -8.87 -2.87
CA VAL A 104 3.72 -10.09 -3.30
C VAL A 104 2.48 -9.73 -4.13
N PRO A 105 2.35 -10.22 -5.37
CA PRO A 105 1.15 -10.08 -6.17
C PRO A 105 -0.08 -10.74 -5.53
N GLU A 106 -1.23 -10.04 -5.55
CA GLU A 106 -2.50 -10.53 -4.97
C GLU A 106 -2.87 -11.93 -5.47
N LYS A 107 -2.65 -12.21 -6.76
CA LYS A 107 -2.96 -13.52 -7.38
C LYS A 107 -2.33 -14.72 -6.67
N TYR A 108 -1.12 -14.54 -6.10
CA TYR A 108 -0.45 -15.62 -5.35
C TYR A 108 -1.05 -15.79 -3.95
N LEU A 109 -1.46 -14.69 -3.32
CA LEU A 109 -2.13 -14.73 -2.02
C LEU A 109 -3.51 -15.34 -2.13
N GLU A 110 -4.28 -15.00 -3.16
CA GLU A 110 -5.59 -15.61 -3.45
C GLU A 110 -5.45 -17.13 -3.63
N ARG A 111 -4.47 -17.57 -4.44
CA ARG A 111 -4.21 -18.99 -4.67
C ARG A 111 -3.80 -19.71 -3.38
N TYR A 112 -2.91 -19.11 -2.60
CA TYR A 112 -2.47 -19.67 -1.32
C TYR A 112 -3.62 -19.77 -0.32
N ALA A 113 -4.43 -18.72 -0.22
CA ALA A 113 -5.60 -18.70 0.67
C ALA A 113 -6.61 -19.80 0.31
N LEU A 114 -6.85 -20.04 -0.98
CA LEU A 114 -7.70 -21.14 -1.45
C LEU A 114 -7.11 -22.52 -1.12
N GLN A 115 -5.80 -22.70 -1.30
CA GLN A 115 -5.14 -23.98 -0.98
C GLN A 115 -5.14 -24.31 0.52
N GLN A 116 -5.15 -23.28 1.37
CA GLN A 116 -5.13 -23.42 2.82
C GLN A 116 -6.54 -23.33 3.46
N ASP A 117 -7.59 -23.24 2.67
CA ASP A 117 -8.98 -23.07 3.13
C ASP A 117 -9.12 -21.94 4.18
N PHE A 118 -8.47 -20.79 3.92
CA PHE A 118 -8.57 -19.66 4.84
C PHE A 118 -10.00 -19.15 4.92
N PRO A 119 -10.54 -18.93 6.13
CA PRO A 119 -11.89 -18.42 6.32
C PRO A 119 -11.94 -16.91 6.01
N ILE A 120 -11.93 -16.57 4.73
CA ILE A 120 -11.97 -15.18 4.27
C ILE A 120 -13.36 -14.59 4.57
N ILE A 121 -13.39 -13.51 5.32
CA ILE A 121 -14.61 -12.76 5.62
C ILE A 121 -14.77 -11.67 4.56
N PRO A 122 -15.85 -11.68 3.74
CA PRO A 122 -16.05 -10.65 2.73
C PRO A 122 -16.28 -9.28 3.38
N CYS A 123 -15.61 -8.25 2.87
CA CYS A 123 -15.77 -6.87 3.34
C CYS A 123 -16.89 -6.18 2.56
N ASN A 124 -18.14 -6.40 2.97
CA ASN A 124 -19.34 -5.77 2.37
C ASN A 124 -20.17 -4.96 3.37
N LEU A 125 -19.63 -4.74 4.58
CA LEU A 125 -20.41 -4.26 5.72
C LEU A 125 -20.69 -2.75 5.74
N CYS A 126 -19.92 -1.90 5.07
CA CYS A 126 -20.07 -0.45 5.27
C CYS A 126 -20.55 0.36 4.06
N GLY A 127 -20.66 -0.21 2.85
CA GLY A 127 -21.24 0.45 1.67
C GLY A 127 -20.67 1.86 1.35
N SER A 128 -19.48 2.19 1.84
CA SER A 128 -18.93 3.54 1.75
C SER A 128 -18.41 3.86 0.35
N GLN A 129 -18.49 5.13 -0.06
CA GLN A 129 -18.02 5.61 -1.36
C GLN A 129 -16.52 5.32 -1.61
N GLU A 130 -15.70 5.28 -0.54
CA GLU A 130 -14.27 4.98 -0.66
C GLU A 130 -14.03 3.53 -1.09
N ASN A 131 -14.90 2.59 -0.67
CA ASN A 131 -14.88 1.22 -1.20
C ASN A 131 -15.22 1.19 -2.69
N LEU A 132 -16.13 2.03 -3.16
CA LEU A 132 -16.43 2.16 -4.58
C LEU A 132 -15.23 2.70 -5.36
N GLN A 133 -14.54 3.74 -4.86
CA GLN A 133 -13.34 4.30 -5.48
C GLN A 133 -12.19 3.28 -5.49
N ARG A 134 -11.97 2.56 -4.38
CA ARG A 134 -10.97 1.50 -4.33
C ARG A 134 -11.28 0.37 -5.31
N ASN A 135 -12.53 -0.06 -5.37
CA ASN A 135 -12.98 -1.08 -6.33
C ASN A 135 -12.79 -0.61 -7.78
N ALA A 136 -13.02 0.68 -8.07
CA ALA A 136 -12.74 1.25 -9.38
C ALA A 136 -11.25 1.20 -9.72
N MET A 137 -10.35 1.53 -8.77
CA MET A 137 -8.90 1.41 -8.98
C MET A 137 -8.46 -0.05 -9.17
N LYS A 138 -9.02 -0.96 -8.39
CA LYS A 138 -8.77 -2.39 -8.55
C LYS A 138 -9.22 -2.91 -9.92
N ALA A 139 -10.40 -2.50 -10.39
CA ALA A 139 -10.90 -2.85 -11.71
C ALA A 139 -10.00 -2.29 -12.83
N LEU A 140 -9.58 -1.03 -12.70
CA LEU A 140 -8.67 -0.37 -13.64
C LEU A 140 -7.32 -1.12 -13.75
N LEU A 141 -6.72 -1.50 -12.62
CA LEU A 141 -5.46 -2.26 -12.61
C LEU A 141 -5.64 -3.64 -13.26
N LYS A 142 -6.74 -4.34 -12.97
CA LYS A 142 -7.05 -5.64 -13.59
C LYS A 142 -7.25 -5.52 -15.10
N ASP A 143 -7.94 -4.47 -15.55
CA ASP A 143 -8.16 -4.23 -16.97
C ASP A 143 -6.84 -3.89 -17.69
N TRP A 144 -6.02 -3.05 -17.11
CA TRP A 144 -4.70 -2.73 -17.65
C TRP A 144 -3.77 -3.95 -17.76
N GLU A 145 -3.76 -4.81 -16.74
CA GLU A 145 -2.96 -6.04 -16.77
C GLU A 145 -3.47 -7.02 -17.84
N LYS A 146 -4.80 -7.08 -18.05
CA LYS A 146 -5.43 -7.93 -19.07
C LYS A 146 -5.10 -7.44 -20.48
N GLN A 147 -5.18 -6.13 -20.73
CA GLN A 147 -4.90 -5.55 -22.04
C GLN A 147 -3.39 -5.54 -22.35
N HIS A 148 -2.57 -5.33 -21.34
CA HIS A 148 -1.12 -5.20 -21.45
C HIS A 148 -0.45 -5.95 -20.29
N PRO A 149 -0.19 -7.24 -20.44
CA PRO A 149 0.47 -8.05 -19.42
C PRO A 149 1.81 -7.44 -18.98
N GLY A 150 2.04 -7.39 -17.65
CA GLY A 150 3.23 -6.77 -17.06
C GLY A 150 3.10 -5.27 -16.73
N ARG A 151 2.01 -4.61 -17.13
CA ARG A 151 1.81 -3.17 -16.86
C ARG A 151 1.72 -2.87 -15.37
N VAL A 152 1.04 -3.71 -14.58
CA VAL A 152 0.93 -3.56 -13.13
C VAL A 152 2.31 -3.65 -12.47
N ALA A 153 3.16 -4.58 -12.94
CA ALA A 153 4.53 -4.69 -12.45
C ALA A 153 5.38 -3.45 -12.81
N SER A 154 5.21 -2.89 -14.02
CA SER A 154 5.89 -1.66 -14.43
C SER A 154 5.49 -0.45 -13.60
N ILE A 155 4.17 -0.27 -13.32
CA ILE A 155 3.70 0.80 -12.44
C ILE A 155 4.29 0.63 -11.03
N PHE A 156 4.34 -0.60 -10.52
CA PHE A 156 4.93 -0.87 -9.21
C PHE A 156 6.44 -0.54 -9.18
N ARG A 157 7.16 -0.89 -10.24
CA ARG A 157 8.59 -0.54 -10.39
C ARG A 157 8.79 0.98 -10.41
N ALA A 158 7.94 1.72 -11.12
CA ALA A 158 8.02 3.18 -11.17
C ALA A 158 7.95 3.83 -9.78
N VAL A 159 7.20 3.24 -8.83
CA VAL A 159 7.14 3.73 -7.44
C VAL A 159 8.48 3.58 -6.71
N THR A 160 9.33 2.65 -7.15
CA THR A 160 10.65 2.41 -6.56
C THR A 160 11.80 3.08 -7.32
N GLN A 161 11.50 3.70 -8.48
CA GLN A 161 12.47 4.33 -9.38
C GLN A 161 12.02 5.76 -9.71
N VAL A 162 12.00 6.60 -8.69
CA VAL A 162 11.64 8.01 -8.84
C VAL A 162 12.86 8.82 -9.28
N VAL A 163 12.70 9.65 -10.30
CA VAL A 163 13.72 10.61 -10.77
C VAL A 163 13.30 12.02 -10.33
N PRO A 164 13.81 12.52 -9.19
CA PRO A 164 13.37 13.79 -8.59
C PRO A 164 13.51 14.99 -9.50
N SER A 165 14.58 15.08 -10.29
CA SER A 165 14.87 16.17 -11.23
C SER A 165 13.82 16.30 -12.36
N HIS A 166 13.07 15.24 -12.65
CA HIS A 166 12.00 15.21 -13.64
C HIS A 166 10.58 15.33 -13.04
N LEU A 167 10.51 15.68 -11.75
CA LEU A 167 9.24 15.96 -11.06
C LEU A 167 9.11 17.46 -10.76
N LEU A 168 7.87 17.94 -10.64
CA LEU A 168 7.56 19.35 -10.42
C LEU A 168 7.56 19.77 -8.93
N ASP A 169 7.98 18.91 -8.01
CA ASP A 169 8.05 19.22 -6.58
C ASP A 169 9.41 19.84 -6.23
N SER A 170 9.42 21.16 -6.04
CA SER A 170 10.63 21.91 -5.69
C SER A 170 11.27 21.54 -4.35
N LYS A 171 10.59 20.73 -3.51
CA LYS A 171 11.17 20.15 -2.29
C LYS A 171 12.01 18.92 -2.56
N LEU A 172 11.77 18.24 -3.68
CA LEU A 172 12.54 17.08 -4.13
C LEU A 172 13.72 17.49 -4.97
N PHE A 173 13.53 18.52 -5.81
CA PHE A 173 14.57 19.04 -6.71
C PHE A 173 14.38 20.56 -6.92
N ASP A 174 15.42 21.34 -6.68
CA ASP A 174 15.38 22.80 -6.78
C ASP A 174 15.59 23.30 -8.22
N PHE A 175 14.65 23.00 -9.11
CA PHE A 175 14.67 23.43 -10.50
C PHE A 175 14.55 24.95 -10.70
N LYS A 176 14.16 25.71 -9.66
CA LYS A 176 14.00 27.16 -9.73
C LYS A 176 15.31 27.92 -9.69
N ASN A 177 16.34 27.31 -9.08
CA ASN A 177 17.65 27.94 -8.89
C ASN A 177 18.74 27.31 -9.76
N ILE A 178 18.38 26.56 -10.81
CA ILE A 178 19.35 25.99 -11.74
C ILE A 178 20.04 27.12 -12.50
N SER A 179 21.39 27.13 -12.51
CA SER A 179 22.23 28.03 -13.30
C SER A 179 22.99 27.27 -14.39
N THR A 180 23.32 27.95 -15.49
CA THR A 180 24.16 27.39 -16.53
C THR A 180 25.63 27.35 -16.08
N GLY A 181 26.32 26.23 -16.32
CA GLY A 181 27.77 26.10 -16.05
C GLY A 181 28.15 25.22 -14.87
N GLU A 182 27.25 24.83 -14.00
CA GLU A 182 27.48 23.80 -13.00
C GLU A 182 26.95 22.46 -13.51
N PHE A 183 27.83 21.64 -14.09
CA PHE A 183 27.57 20.21 -14.17
C PHE A 183 27.74 19.65 -12.74
N ALA A 184 26.74 19.86 -11.90
CA ALA A 184 26.58 19.03 -10.74
C ALA A 184 26.39 17.59 -11.21
N ASP A 185 27.12 16.67 -10.61
CA ASP A 185 27.07 15.24 -10.92
C ASP A 185 25.62 14.81 -11.17
N SER A 186 25.31 14.54 -12.43
CA SER A 186 24.00 14.11 -12.84
C SER A 186 23.66 12.85 -12.07
N VAL A 187 22.58 12.89 -11.30
CA VAL A 187 22.02 11.70 -10.66
C VAL A 187 21.87 10.64 -11.74
N PRO A 188 22.39 9.40 -11.56
CA PRO A 188 22.23 8.34 -12.56
C PRO A 188 20.74 8.22 -12.95
N GLY A 189 20.44 8.37 -14.23
CA GLY A 189 19.06 8.41 -14.76
C GLY A 189 18.57 9.80 -15.19
N ASP A 190 19.36 10.87 -15.02
CA ASP A 190 18.98 12.26 -15.34
C ASP A 190 19.29 12.66 -16.80
N ARG A 191 19.25 11.73 -17.72
CA ARG A 191 19.36 12.03 -19.15
C ARG A 191 18.00 12.41 -19.71
N ALA A 192 17.94 13.55 -20.43
CA ALA A 192 16.71 14.10 -20.99
C ALA A 192 16.03 13.18 -22.03
N ILE A 193 16.73 12.18 -22.52
CA ILE A 193 16.20 11.17 -23.45
C ILE A 193 16.48 9.80 -22.82
N ASP A 194 15.44 9.20 -22.30
CA ASP A 194 15.49 7.82 -21.81
C ASP A 194 15.60 6.88 -23.01
N GLU A 195 16.70 6.15 -23.09
CA GLU A 195 16.88 5.07 -24.08
C GLU A 195 15.88 3.93 -23.89
N GLY A 196 15.12 3.94 -22.79
CA GLY A 196 14.19 2.86 -22.38
C GLY A 196 12.80 2.87 -22.99
N PHE A 197 12.41 3.89 -23.77
CA PHE A 197 11.06 3.93 -24.36
C PHE A 197 10.81 2.85 -25.44
N ASN A 198 11.85 2.22 -25.96
CA ASN A 198 11.77 1.23 -27.03
C ASN A 198 11.91 -0.23 -26.56
N GLU A 199 12.16 -0.49 -25.29
CA GLU A 199 12.15 -1.88 -24.81
C GLU A 199 10.71 -2.31 -24.51
N PRO A 200 10.25 -3.42 -25.14
CA PRO A 200 8.97 -4.01 -24.76
C PRO A 200 9.03 -4.36 -23.28
N CYS A 201 7.95 -4.05 -22.56
CA CYS A 201 7.79 -4.37 -21.15
C CYS A 201 8.06 -5.87 -20.96
N GLN A 202 9.27 -6.24 -20.53
CA GLN A 202 9.59 -7.63 -20.28
C GLN A 202 8.70 -8.10 -19.13
N PRO A 203 8.05 -9.29 -19.26
CA PRO A 203 7.34 -9.87 -18.14
C PRO A 203 8.33 -9.98 -16.98
N ALA A 204 7.90 -9.56 -15.80
CA ALA A 204 8.72 -9.66 -14.60
C ALA A 204 9.23 -11.09 -14.49
N ASP A 205 10.55 -11.25 -14.48
CA ASP A 205 11.20 -12.53 -14.26
C ASP A 205 10.61 -13.15 -12.99
N GLU A 206 9.98 -14.31 -13.12
CA GLU A 206 9.28 -15.01 -12.03
C GLU A 206 10.25 -15.56 -10.96
N THR A 207 11.54 -15.25 -11.08
CA THR A 207 12.53 -15.57 -10.06
C THR A 207 12.32 -14.70 -8.85
N LEU A 208 11.50 -15.18 -7.92
CA LEU A 208 11.41 -14.68 -6.54
C LEU A 208 12.80 -14.76 -5.91
N GLN A 209 13.57 -13.68 -6.00
CA GLN A 209 14.67 -13.49 -5.06
C GLN A 209 14.04 -13.23 -3.69
N LEU A 210 13.96 -14.27 -2.87
CA LEU A 210 13.70 -14.18 -1.45
C LEU A 210 14.78 -13.31 -0.83
N ILE A 211 14.51 -12.01 -0.69
CA ILE A 211 15.34 -11.15 0.13
C ILE A 211 15.08 -11.58 1.57
N HIS A 212 16.00 -12.35 2.12
CA HIS A 212 16.07 -12.60 3.56
C HIS A 212 16.30 -11.25 4.26
N ILE A 213 15.24 -10.65 4.77
CA ILE A 213 15.36 -9.58 5.76
C ILE A 213 15.48 -10.27 7.11
N LEU A 214 16.70 -10.63 7.46
CA LEU A 214 17.03 -11.03 8.82
C LEU A 214 17.22 -9.78 9.69
N ALA A 215 16.54 -9.81 10.85
CA ALA A 215 16.67 -9.06 12.09
C ALA A 215 16.62 -7.52 12.02
#